data_0e1a9b300a0f70523359d359bbdf87e6
#
_entry.id   0e1a9b300a0f70523359d359bbdf87e6
#
_cell.length_a   1.000
_cell.length_b   1.000
_cell.length_c   1.000
_cell.angle_alpha   90.00
_cell.angle_beta   90.00
_cell.angle_gamma   90.00
#
_symmetry.space_group_name_H-M   'P 1'
#
loop_
_entity.id
_entity.type
_entity.pdbx_description
1 polymer ?
#
loop_
_entity_poly.entity_id
_entity_poly.type
_entity_poly.pdbx_seq_one_letter_code
_entity_poly.pdbx_strand_id
1 'polypeptide(L)'
;MKQWWFIILLIISFPLKADNIFVEAESFDCRGGWVLDNQSMGQMGSPYLLAHGLGVPVENASTVIRVENGGKYRVWVRTRDWVKQWDQTASPGRFELLLNGKALEVTFGTERAEWHWQDGGTICLKTGENRVELRDLTGFDGRCDAIFFTSALEMLPPDGKEELTVFRRNMLGLPENPEDAGEFDLVVVG
;
A
#
# COMPACT_ATOMS: atom_id res chain seq x y z
N MET A 1 -26.48 60.91 -1.66
CA MET A 1 -26.67 59.46 -1.91
C MET A 1 -25.30 58.81 -1.97
N LYS A 2 -24.96 57.98 -0.94
CA LYS A 2 -23.67 57.23 -0.89
C LYS A 2 -23.88 55.87 -1.52
N GLN A 3 -23.26 55.61 -2.67
CA GLN A 3 -23.24 54.30 -3.31
C GLN A 3 -22.21 53.42 -2.62
N TRP A 4 -22.66 52.32 -2.04
CA TRP A 4 -21.81 51.27 -1.46
C TRP A 4 -21.52 50.23 -2.57
N TRP A 5 -20.27 50.15 -3.01
CA TRP A 5 -19.81 49.07 -3.89
C TRP A 5 -19.50 47.85 -3.03
N PHE A 6 -20.31 46.79 -3.13
CA PHE A 6 -19.98 45.50 -2.57
C PHE A 6 -19.00 44.78 -3.51
N ILE A 7 -17.74 44.64 -3.10
CA ILE A 7 -16.77 43.81 -3.79
C ILE A 7 -17.07 42.37 -3.35
N ILE A 8 -17.66 41.56 -4.25
CA ILE A 8 -17.81 40.12 -4.06
C ILE A 8 -16.47 39.50 -4.39
N LEU A 9 -15.74 39.07 -3.36
CA LEU A 9 -14.50 38.29 -3.50
C LEU A 9 -14.88 36.88 -3.91
N LEU A 10 -14.73 36.52 -5.17
CA LEU A 10 -14.96 35.18 -5.69
C LEU A 10 -13.74 34.34 -5.27
N ILE A 11 -13.88 33.56 -4.22
CA ILE A 11 -12.84 32.57 -3.81
C ILE A 11 -12.92 31.38 -4.79
N ILE A 12 -12.06 31.39 -5.80
CA ILE A 12 -11.90 30.25 -6.70
C ILE A 12 -11.10 29.18 -5.91
N SER A 13 -11.81 28.22 -5.35
CA SER A 13 -11.19 27.04 -4.75
C SER A 13 -10.76 26.10 -5.88
N PHE A 14 -9.47 26.06 -6.18
CA PHE A 14 -8.93 24.99 -7.01
C PHE A 14 -8.93 23.71 -6.18
N PRO A 15 -9.46 22.58 -6.70
CA PRO A 15 -9.32 21.31 -6.02
C PRO A 15 -7.83 20.99 -5.93
N LEU A 16 -7.28 20.96 -4.73
CA LEU A 16 -5.93 20.49 -4.49
C LEU A 16 -5.93 19.01 -4.90
N LYS A 17 -5.13 18.66 -5.91
CA LYS A 17 -4.94 17.27 -6.30
C LYS A 17 -4.33 16.53 -5.10
N ALA A 18 -4.96 15.43 -4.68
CA ALA A 18 -4.42 14.64 -3.59
C ALA A 18 -3.09 14.01 -4.00
N ASP A 19 -2.11 14.08 -3.11
CA ASP A 19 -0.86 13.36 -3.27
C ASP A 19 -1.07 11.92 -2.87
N ASN A 20 -0.80 11.02 -3.81
CA ASN A 20 -0.94 9.59 -3.66
C ASN A 20 0.40 8.92 -3.90
N ILE A 21 0.79 8.01 -3.01
CA ILE A 21 2.01 7.22 -3.13
C ILE A 21 1.60 5.75 -3.00
N PHE A 22 1.85 4.98 -4.04
CA PHE A 22 1.53 3.57 -4.10
C PHE A 22 2.84 2.78 -4.18
N VAL A 23 2.98 1.78 -3.31
CA VAL A 23 4.18 0.96 -3.19
C VAL A 23 3.77 -0.51 -3.28
N GLU A 24 4.20 -1.19 -4.32
CA GLU A 24 4.12 -2.63 -4.43
C GLU A 24 5.13 -3.25 -3.45
N ALA A 25 4.71 -4.19 -2.61
CA ALA A 25 5.61 -4.77 -1.61
C ALA A 25 6.76 -5.56 -2.26
N GLU A 26 6.50 -6.23 -3.38
CA GLU A 26 7.51 -6.94 -4.15
C GLU A 26 8.60 -6.03 -4.73
N SER A 27 8.33 -4.73 -4.85
CA SER A 27 9.31 -3.73 -5.36
C SER A 27 10.24 -3.17 -4.28
N PHE A 28 10.16 -3.66 -3.04
CA PHE A 28 11.04 -3.18 -1.97
C PHE A 28 12.52 -3.39 -2.30
N ASP A 29 13.34 -2.37 -2.06
CA ASP A 29 14.78 -2.36 -2.32
C ASP A 29 15.53 -3.47 -1.56
N CYS A 30 15.09 -3.75 -0.33
CA CYS A 30 15.61 -4.82 0.51
C CYS A 30 14.43 -5.63 1.05
N ARG A 31 14.39 -6.91 0.73
CA ARG A 31 13.34 -7.81 1.20
C ARG A 31 13.63 -8.42 2.57
N GLY A 32 14.84 -8.24 3.10
CA GLY A 32 15.25 -8.89 4.35
C GLY A 32 15.03 -10.39 4.30
N GLY A 33 14.28 -10.91 5.27
CA GLY A 33 13.86 -12.31 5.30
C GLY A 33 12.49 -12.60 4.67
N TRP A 34 11.83 -11.60 4.07
CA TRP A 34 10.58 -11.77 3.34
C TRP A 34 10.85 -12.37 1.96
N VAL A 35 10.02 -13.30 1.54
CA VAL A 35 10.12 -13.97 0.23
C VAL A 35 8.99 -13.52 -0.69
N LEU A 36 9.22 -13.60 -2.00
CA LEU A 36 8.15 -13.40 -2.99
C LEU A 36 7.29 -14.64 -3.05
N ASP A 37 5.97 -14.44 -2.97
CA ASP A 37 4.98 -15.49 -3.16
C ASP A 37 4.01 -15.08 -4.29
N ASN A 38 3.67 -16.04 -5.15
CA ASN A 38 2.82 -15.84 -6.32
C ASN A 38 1.50 -16.61 -6.27
N GLN A 39 1.18 -17.29 -5.16
CA GLN A 39 -0.03 -18.12 -5.04
C GLN A 39 -1.34 -17.35 -5.26
N SER A 40 -1.34 -16.05 -5.01
CA SER A 40 -2.53 -15.19 -5.14
C SER A 40 -2.52 -14.27 -6.36
N MET A 41 -1.61 -14.44 -7.32
CA MET A 41 -1.49 -13.54 -8.49
C MET A 41 -2.79 -13.38 -9.28
N GLY A 42 -3.63 -14.43 -9.36
CA GLY A 42 -4.94 -14.35 -10.00
C GLY A 42 -5.93 -13.38 -9.34
N GLN A 43 -5.70 -13.03 -8.07
CA GLN A 43 -6.51 -12.08 -7.28
C GLN A 43 -5.81 -10.72 -7.19
N MET A 44 -4.47 -10.73 -7.11
CA MET A 44 -3.66 -9.55 -6.84
C MET A 44 -3.22 -8.84 -8.12
N GLY A 45 -2.94 -9.58 -9.18
CA GLY A 45 -2.32 -9.07 -10.39
C GLY A 45 -0.79 -8.99 -10.32
N SER A 46 -0.20 -9.24 -9.15
CA SER A 46 1.24 -9.27 -8.90
C SER A 46 1.59 -10.30 -7.82
N PRO A 47 2.88 -10.64 -7.61
CA PRO A 47 3.37 -11.29 -6.41
C PRO A 47 3.16 -10.40 -5.17
N TYR A 48 3.40 -10.96 -4.00
CA TYR A 48 3.38 -10.25 -2.72
C TYR A 48 4.55 -10.71 -1.83
N LEU A 49 4.84 -9.97 -0.78
CA LEU A 49 5.82 -10.37 0.23
C LEU A 49 5.19 -11.27 1.30
N LEU A 50 5.88 -12.36 1.62
CA LEU A 50 5.51 -13.37 2.61
C LEU A 50 6.62 -13.52 3.66
N ALA A 51 6.27 -13.37 4.95
CA ALA A 51 7.17 -13.59 6.08
C ALA A 51 7.13 -15.08 6.48
N HIS A 52 7.89 -15.93 5.79
CA HIS A 52 7.91 -17.40 6.02
C HIS A 52 9.09 -17.83 6.90
N GLY A 53 8.98 -17.60 8.21
CA GLY A 53 10.04 -17.84 9.19
C GLY A 53 9.87 -19.11 10.03
N LEU A 54 8.86 -19.95 9.76
CA LEU A 54 8.57 -21.18 10.50
C LEU A 54 8.43 -20.96 12.02
N GLY A 55 7.83 -19.85 12.41
CA GLY A 55 7.63 -19.47 13.81
C GLY A 55 8.75 -18.62 14.41
N VAL A 56 9.71 -18.20 13.60
CA VAL A 56 10.76 -17.24 13.98
C VAL A 56 10.59 -16.00 13.14
N PRO A 57 10.42 -14.80 13.74
CA PRO A 57 10.34 -13.55 12.98
C PRO A 57 11.51 -13.38 12.02
N VAL A 58 11.21 -12.99 10.78
CA VAL A 58 12.23 -12.78 9.75
C VAL A 58 12.75 -11.33 9.79
N GLU A 59 13.90 -11.09 9.13
CA GLU A 59 14.46 -9.75 9.03
C GLU A 59 13.52 -8.79 8.28
N ASN A 60 13.53 -7.51 8.66
CA ASN A 60 12.67 -6.49 8.08
C ASN A 60 12.91 -6.34 6.57
N ALA A 61 11.82 -6.27 5.81
CA ALA A 61 11.88 -5.72 4.46
C ALA A 61 11.84 -4.20 4.53
N SER A 62 12.49 -3.49 3.58
CA SER A 62 12.53 -2.05 3.59
C SER A 62 12.68 -1.44 2.19
N THR A 63 12.11 -0.24 2.04
CA THR A 63 12.29 0.61 0.87
C THR A 63 12.26 2.09 1.27
N VAL A 64 12.56 2.97 0.33
CA VAL A 64 12.48 4.42 0.52
C VAL A 64 11.45 4.99 -0.44
N ILE A 65 10.49 5.73 0.10
CA ILE A 65 9.53 6.51 -0.68
C ILE A 65 9.94 7.97 -0.72
N ARG A 66 9.68 8.65 -1.85
CA ARG A 66 9.90 10.07 -2.01
C ARG A 66 8.56 10.82 -1.96
N VAL A 67 8.46 11.75 -1.03
CA VAL A 67 7.27 12.57 -0.78
C VAL A 67 7.54 13.99 -1.26
N GLU A 68 6.72 14.49 -2.19
CA GLU A 68 6.86 15.86 -2.70
C GLU A 68 6.35 16.88 -1.68
N ASN A 69 5.16 16.66 -1.17
CA ASN A 69 4.52 17.53 -0.18
C ASN A 69 4.37 16.81 1.15
N GLY A 70 5.18 17.19 2.13
CA GLY A 70 5.05 16.68 3.49
C GLY A 70 3.72 17.08 4.13
N GLY A 71 3.19 16.24 5.00
CA GLY A 71 1.90 16.51 5.65
C GLY A 71 1.25 15.25 6.20
N LYS A 72 -0.07 15.36 6.43
CA LYS A 72 -0.88 14.23 6.90
C LYS A 72 -1.28 13.34 5.74
N TYR A 73 -1.09 12.03 5.92
CA TYR A 73 -1.48 11.00 4.97
C TYR A 73 -2.25 9.89 5.67
N ARG A 74 -3.30 9.37 5.05
CA ARG A 74 -3.91 8.10 5.42
C ARG A 74 -3.09 6.96 4.84
N VAL A 75 -2.92 5.89 5.62
CA VAL A 75 -2.16 4.70 5.22
C VAL A 75 -3.09 3.52 5.09
N TRP A 76 -2.96 2.80 4.00
CA TRP A 76 -3.65 1.56 3.73
C TRP A 76 -2.62 0.48 3.40
N VAL A 77 -2.76 -0.68 4.01
CA VAL A 77 -1.91 -1.86 3.71
C VAL A 77 -2.78 -2.97 3.18
N ARG A 78 -2.47 -3.45 1.98
CA ARG A 78 -3.17 -4.58 1.39
C ARG A 78 -2.60 -5.88 1.93
N THR A 79 -3.42 -6.59 2.69
CA THR A 79 -3.02 -7.77 3.46
C THR A 79 -4.19 -8.73 3.65
N ARG A 80 -3.94 -9.86 4.29
CA ARG A 80 -4.96 -10.81 4.74
C ARG A 80 -4.49 -11.56 5.98
N ASP A 81 -5.43 -11.99 6.80
CA ASP A 81 -5.18 -12.99 7.85
C ASP A 81 -5.61 -14.36 7.32
N TRP A 82 -4.63 -15.13 6.84
CA TRP A 82 -4.88 -16.39 6.17
C TRP A 82 -5.55 -17.47 7.05
N VAL A 83 -5.55 -17.31 8.38
CA VAL A 83 -6.14 -18.26 9.34
C VAL A 83 -7.60 -17.92 9.64
N LYS A 84 -8.07 -16.68 9.45
CA LYS A 84 -9.43 -16.25 9.82
C LYS A 84 -10.55 -17.09 9.22
N GLN A 85 -10.32 -17.78 8.11
CA GLN A 85 -11.32 -18.70 7.54
C GLN A 85 -11.57 -19.95 8.40
N TRP A 86 -10.63 -20.33 9.29
CA TRP A 86 -10.73 -21.49 10.15
C TRP A 86 -10.79 -21.13 11.65
N ASP A 87 -10.07 -20.09 12.07
CA ASP A 87 -10.00 -19.63 13.45
C ASP A 87 -10.12 -18.10 13.51
N GLN A 88 -11.26 -17.63 14.02
CA GLN A 88 -11.53 -16.21 14.16
C GLN A 88 -10.75 -15.52 15.29
N THR A 89 -10.12 -16.31 16.17
CA THR A 89 -9.39 -15.79 17.34
C THR A 89 -7.89 -15.69 17.11
N ALA A 90 -7.35 -16.48 16.19
CA ALA A 90 -5.92 -16.51 15.88
C ALA A 90 -5.59 -15.52 14.75
N SER A 91 -4.40 -14.93 14.83
CA SER A 91 -3.80 -14.11 13.77
C SER A 91 -2.30 -14.35 13.77
N PRO A 92 -1.85 -15.51 13.25
CA PRO A 92 -0.42 -15.87 13.29
C PRO A 92 0.43 -15.00 12.35
N GLY A 93 -0.10 -14.56 11.20
CA GLY A 93 0.64 -13.79 10.20
C GLY A 93 0.72 -12.28 10.49
N ARG A 94 0.95 -11.91 11.76
CA ARG A 94 0.99 -10.50 12.18
C ARG A 94 2.29 -9.83 11.83
N PHE A 95 2.20 -8.58 11.38
CA PHE A 95 3.35 -7.73 11.12
C PHE A 95 3.02 -6.25 11.40
N GLU A 96 4.05 -5.43 11.43
CA GLU A 96 3.95 -3.97 11.60
C GLU A 96 4.54 -3.24 10.41
N LEU A 97 4.00 -2.07 10.14
CA LEU A 97 4.58 -1.10 9.23
C LEU A 97 5.35 -0.05 10.06
N LEU A 98 6.61 0.14 9.72
CA LEU A 98 7.45 1.18 10.33
C LEU A 98 7.65 2.31 9.33
N LEU A 99 7.60 3.53 9.83
CA LEU A 99 7.94 4.74 9.10
C LEU A 99 9.11 5.45 9.78
N ASN A 100 10.21 5.58 9.08
CA ASN A 100 11.46 6.17 9.62
C ASN A 100 11.90 5.53 10.94
N GLY A 101 11.76 4.20 11.04
CA GLY A 101 12.13 3.39 12.20
C GLY A 101 11.09 3.36 13.34
N LYS A 102 9.97 4.08 13.21
CA LYS A 102 8.88 4.08 14.19
C LYS A 102 7.70 3.24 13.68
N ALA A 103 7.29 2.23 14.43
CA ALA A 103 6.11 1.42 14.12
C ALA A 103 4.82 2.26 14.22
N LEU A 104 3.88 2.00 13.32
CA LEU A 104 2.50 2.49 13.45
C LEU A 104 1.82 1.79 14.64
N GLU A 105 0.71 2.35 15.10
CA GLU A 105 -0.05 1.78 16.23
C GLU A 105 -0.86 0.54 15.82
N VAL A 106 -1.02 0.31 14.50
CA VAL A 106 -1.81 -0.77 13.94
C VAL A 106 -0.93 -1.98 13.64
N THR A 107 -1.39 -3.15 14.05
CA THR A 107 -0.84 -4.45 13.65
C THR A 107 -1.62 -4.97 12.44
N PHE A 108 -0.92 -5.31 11.37
CA PHE A 108 -1.49 -5.79 10.13
C PHE A 108 -1.56 -7.32 10.06
N GLY A 109 -2.37 -7.82 9.12
CA GLY A 109 -2.61 -9.26 8.95
C GLY A 109 -3.49 -9.86 10.05
N THR A 110 -4.47 -9.09 10.57
CA THR A 110 -5.27 -9.47 11.73
C THR A 110 -6.78 -9.45 11.51
N GLU A 111 -7.29 -8.95 10.36
CA GLU A 111 -8.71 -8.65 10.22
C GLU A 111 -9.50 -9.71 9.45
N ARG A 112 -9.20 -9.96 8.17
CA ARG A 112 -10.01 -10.75 7.24
C ARG A 112 -9.23 -11.88 6.59
N ALA A 113 -9.93 -12.96 6.27
CA ALA A 113 -9.36 -14.08 5.53
C ALA A 113 -9.06 -13.71 4.06
N GLU A 114 -9.86 -12.84 3.48
CA GLU A 114 -9.69 -12.35 2.12
C GLU A 114 -8.66 -11.23 2.06
N TRP A 115 -8.05 -11.03 0.90
CA TRP A 115 -7.23 -9.87 0.62
C TRP A 115 -8.08 -8.59 0.69
N HIS A 116 -7.63 -7.62 1.46
CA HIS A 116 -8.32 -6.35 1.65
C HIS A 116 -7.33 -5.25 2.04
N TRP A 117 -7.79 -4.01 1.98
CA TRP A 117 -7.06 -2.88 2.51
C TRP A 117 -7.35 -2.71 4.00
N GLN A 118 -6.34 -3.00 4.84
CA GLN A 118 -6.40 -2.73 6.27
C GLN A 118 -5.94 -1.31 6.53
N ASP A 119 -6.72 -0.56 7.33
CA ASP A 119 -6.45 0.82 7.66
C ASP A 119 -5.29 0.96 8.65
N GLY A 120 -4.24 1.67 8.26
CA GLY A 120 -3.07 1.97 9.08
C GLY A 120 -3.17 3.31 9.85
N GLY A 121 -4.32 4.01 9.73
CA GLY A 121 -4.53 5.30 10.37
C GLY A 121 -3.91 6.47 9.62
N THR A 122 -3.76 7.58 10.34
CA THR A 122 -3.19 8.83 9.79
C THR A 122 -1.81 9.06 10.36
N ILE A 123 -0.86 9.37 9.48
CA ILE A 123 0.55 9.63 9.82
C ILE A 123 0.99 10.99 9.27
N CYS A 124 2.18 11.45 9.70
CA CYS A 124 2.85 12.59 9.08
C CYS A 124 4.07 12.11 8.28
N LEU A 125 4.07 12.36 6.97
CA LEU A 125 5.23 12.19 6.11
C LEU A 125 5.99 13.50 6.01
N LYS A 126 7.33 13.45 6.04
CA LYS A 126 8.18 14.61 5.75
C LYS A 126 8.38 14.73 4.24
N THR A 127 8.60 15.95 3.75
CA THR A 127 9.06 16.17 2.37
C THR A 127 10.42 15.51 2.16
N GLY A 128 10.62 14.88 1.00
CA GLY A 128 11.82 14.13 0.66
C GLY A 128 11.69 12.65 0.99
N GLU A 129 12.79 12.03 1.36
CA GLU A 129 12.87 10.59 1.59
C GLU A 129 12.27 10.17 2.93
N ASN A 130 11.42 9.14 2.89
CA ASN A 130 10.89 8.46 4.05
C ASN A 130 11.16 6.96 3.92
N ARG A 131 11.74 6.35 4.94
CA ARG A 131 11.99 4.91 4.98
C ARG A 131 10.73 4.19 5.45
N VAL A 132 10.33 3.18 4.68
CA VAL A 132 9.20 2.30 4.97
C VAL A 132 9.76 0.90 5.21
N GLU A 133 9.30 0.23 6.28
CA GLU A 133 9.76 -1.11 6.63
C GLU A 133 8.59 -2.00 7.04
N LEU A 134 8.66 -3.28 6.68
CA LEU A 134 7.77 -4.32 7.19
C LEU A 134 8.52 -5.10 8.25
N ARG A 135 7.98 -5.16 9.46
CA ARG A 135 8.51 -5.93 10.59
C ARG A 135 7.61 -7.11 10.89
N ASP A 136 8.10 -8.30 10.63
CA ASP A 136 7.42 -9.53 11.01
C ASP A 136 7.43 -9.71 12.53
N LEU A 137 6.33 -10.19 13.10
CA LEU A 137 6.18 -10.41 14.55
C LEU A 137 6.18 -11.88 14.93
N THR A 138 6.04 -12.78 13.97
CA THR A 138 5.70 -14.18 14.32
C THR A 138 6.46 -15.23 13.50
N GLY A 139 6.88 -14.92 12.28
CA GLY A 139 7.40 -15.91 11.34
C GLY A 139 6.35 -16.86 10.76
N PHE A 140 5.06 -16.57 10.97
CA PHE A 140 3.95 -17.39 10.49
C PHE A 140 3.17 -16.72 9.37
N ASP A 141 3.85 -16.52 8.23
CA ASP A 141 3.25 -16.17 6.96
C ASP A 141 2.47 -14.86 6.95
N GLY A 142 3.03 -13.81 7.56
CA GLY A 142 2.59 -12.44 7.34
C GLY A 142 2.63 -12.07 5.85
N ARG A 143 1.60 -11.42 5.33
CA ARG A 143 1.43 -11.14 3.89
C ARG A 143 1.20 -9.66 3.65
N CYS A 144 2.01 -9.08 2.78
CA CYS A 144 1.85 -7.70 2.33
C CYS A 144 1.92 -7.64 0.80
N ASP A 145 0.87 -7.14 0.16
CA ASP A 145 0.79 -6.95 -1.29
C ASP A 145 1.22 -5.54 -1.68
N ALA A 146 0.59 -4.54 -1.06
CA ALA A 146 0.86 -3.15 -1.39
C ALA A 146 0.62 -2.23 -0.18
N ILE A 147 1.23 -1.04 -0.24
CA ILE A 147 1.00 0.04 0.71
C ILE A 147 0.59 1.28 -0.07
N PHE A 148 -0.48 1.92 0.38
CA PHE A 148 -1.01 3.13 -0.23
C PHE A 148 -1.07 4.26 0.79
N PHE A 149 -0.43 5.38 0.46
CA PHE A 149 -0.46 6.62 1.23
C PHE A 149 -1.23 7.66 0.43
N THR A 150 -2.18 8.35 1.06
CA THR A 150 -2.95 9.41 0.40
C THR A 150 -3.15 10.61 1.31
N SER A 151 -2.97 11.82 0.76
CA SER A 151 -3.30 13.06 1.46
C SER A 151 -4.81 13.35 1.50
N ALA A 152 -5.62 12.64 0.69
CA ALA A 152 -7.08 12.62 0.78
C ALA A 152 -7.50 11.65 1.90
N LEU A 153 -7.58 12.14 3.15
CA LEU A 153 -7.72 11.32 4.35
C LEU A 153 -8.96 10.42 4.37
N GLU A 154 -10.01 10.79 3.63
CA GLU A 154 -11.28 10.05 3.53
C GLU A 154 -11.31 9.10 2.32
N MET A 155 -10.23 9.05 1.53
CA MET A 155 -10.16 8.18 0.36
C MET A 155 -10.01 6.72 0.78
N LEU A 156 -10.89 5.87 0.26
CA LEU A 156 -10.82 4.41 0.39
C LEU A 156 -10.27 3.84 -0.93
N PRO A 157 -9.18 3.06 -0.91
CA PRO A 157 -8.74 2.37 -2.11
C PRO A 157 -9.73 1.25 -2.48
N PRO A 158 -9.95 0.98 -3.76
CA PRO A 158 -10.90 -0.04 -4.20
C PRO A 158 -10.40 -1.45 -3.87
N ASP A 159 -11.34 -2.34 -3.56
CA ASP A 159 -11.05 -3.73 -3.19
C ASP A 159 -11.60 -4.76 -4.19
N GLY A 160 -12.52 -4.35 -5.08
CA GLY A 160 -13.01 -5.16 -6.19
C GLY A 160 -11.92 -5.44 -7.22
N LYS A 161 -11.90 -6.64 -7.81
CA LYS A 161 -10.84 -7.09 -8.71
C LYS A 161 -10.60 -6.15 -9.91
N GLU A 162 -11.67 -5.73 -10.56
CA GLU A 162 -11.58 -4.88 -11.75
C GLU A 162 -11.17 -3.45 -11.38
N GLU A 163 -11.79 -2.89 -10.37
CA GLU A 163 -11.49 -1.54 -9.87
C GLU A 163 -10.06 -1.48 -9.31
N LEU A 164 -9.62 -2.52 -8.61
CA LEU A 164 -8.25 -2.62 -8.10
C LEU A 164 -7.23 -2.64 -9.25
N THR A 165 -7.51 -3.40 -10.32
CA THR A 165 -6.63 -3.46 -11.49
C THR A 165 -6.47 -2.08 -12.14
N VAL A 166 -7.57 -1.34 -12.31
CA VAL A 166 -7.56 0.03 -12.84
C VAL A 166 -6.83 0.97 -11.90
N PHE A 167 -7.09 0.85 -10.60
CA PHE A 167 -6.45 1.67 -9.57
C PHE A 167 -4.92 1.47 -9.58
N ARG A 168 -4.43 0.23 -9.53
CA ARG A 168 -2.99 -0.09 -9.58
C ARG A 168 -2.35 0.45 -10.85
N ARG A 169 -2.95 0.19 -12.01
CA ARG A 169 -2.46 0.71 -13.29
C ARG A 169 -2.27 2.23 -13.26
N ASN A 170 -3.26 2.96 -12.74
CA ASN A 170 -3.22 4.41 -12.65
C ASN A 170 -2.15 4.90 -11.65
N MET A 171 -2.02 4.23 -10.50
CA MET A 171 -1.03 4.56 -9.48
C MET A 171 0.40 4.31 -9.97
N LEU A 172 0.61 3.27 -10.78
CA LEU A 172 1.90 2.92 -11.36
C LEU A 172 2.20 3.69 -12.67
N GLY A 173 1.26 4.51 -13.15
CA GLY A 173 1.43 5.25 -14.40
C GLY A 173 1.49 4.37 -15.64
N LEU A 174 0.92 3.15 -15.58
CA LEU A 174 0.91 2.22 -16.71
C LEU A 174 -0.14 2.64 -17.75
N PRO A 175 0.14 2.44 -19.05
CA PRO A 175 -0.79 2.80 -20.12
C PRO A 175 -2.08 1.97 -20.05
N GLU A 176 -3.20 2.59 -20.43
CA GLU A 176 -4.48 1.89 -20.52
C GLU A 176 -4.46 0.82 -21.61
N ASN A 177 -3.83 1.15 -22.71
CA ASN A 177 -3.64 0.25 -23.85
C ASN A 177 -2.11 0.08 -24.04
N PRO A 178 -1.50 -0.99 -23.51
CA PRO A 178 -0.09 -1.26 -23.74
C PRO A 178 0.16 -1.55 -25.22
N GLU A 179 1.32 -1.16 -25.71
CA GLU A 179 1.74 -1.50 -27.08
C GLU A 179 1.87 -3.00 -27.22
N ASP A 180 1.36 -3.53 -28.35
CA ASP A 180 1.58 -4.93 -28.72
C ASP A 180 3.05 -5.09 -29.18
N ALA A 181 3.82 -5.81 -28.40
CA ALA A 181 5.23 -6.07 -28.69
C ALA A 181 5.44 -7.22 -29.70
N GLY A 182 4.35 -7.86 -30.15
CA GLY A 182 4.39 -8.99 -31.08
C GLY A 182 4.43 -10.36 -30.40
N GLU A 183 4.71 -11.38 -31.19
CA GLU A 183 4.76 -12.76 -30.74
C GLU A 183 6.21 -13.19 -30.45
N PHE A 184 6.38 -13.91 -29.36
CA PHE A 184 7.68 -14.41 -28.88
C PHE A 184 7.56 -15.88 -28.50
N ASP A 185 8.58 -16.69 -28.81
CA ASP A 185 8.65 -18.09 -28.39
C ASP A 185 8.82 -18.23 -26.85
N LEU A 186 9.43 -17.24 -26.21
CA LEU A 186 9.65 -17.19 -24.77
C LEU A 186 9.70 -15.74 -24.26
N VAL A 187 8.96 -15.47 -23.21
CA VAL A 187 9.05 -14.19 -22.46
C VAL A 187 9.54 -14.48 -21.06
N VAL A 188 10.63 -13.86 -20.66
CA VAL A 188 11.17 -13.93 -19.28
C VAL A 188 10.91 -12.60 -18.59
N VAL A 189 10.20 -12.66 -17.47
CA VAL A 189 9.94 -11.51 -16.62
C VAL A 189 10.78 -11.66 -15.36
N GLY A 190 11.68 -10.68 -15.11
CA GLY A 190 12.59 -10.64 -13.97
C GLY A 190 12.23 -9.57 -12.98
#